data_dc8e644be8ac38e865fe20e28013b6dc
#
_entry.id   dc8e644be8ac38e865fe20e28013b6dc
#
_cell.length_a   1.000
_cell.length_b   1.000
_cell.length_c   1.000
_cell.angle_alpha   90.00
_cell.angle_beta   90.00
_cell.angle_gamma   90.00
#
_symmetry.space_group_name_H-M   'P 1'
#
loop_
_entity.id
_entity.type
_entity.pdbx_description
1 polymer ?
#
loop_
_entity_poly.entity_id
_entity_poly.type
_entity_poly.pdbx_seq_one_letter_code
_entity_poly.pdbx_strand_id
1 'polypeptide(L)'
;EIEDDIWELYGPDDWTQAHNIADQNPDMLRKLQDRFLIEAAKYNVLPLDPRQRERFDARVAGRPDLLNGRTSMTFLPGMTRMNENTVPNVKNTNFTVTAKVELGAEPANGAIIAQGGKFGGWSFYMKDGVLAYAHNWVGLETFIVRADEPLGKGSHDLLLDFAYDGGGAGKGGTVTFTANGKAIGTGHIEKTVPAIFSFDD
;
A
#
# COMPACT_ATOMS: atom_id res chain seq x y z
N GLU A 1 5.21 -13.14 28.29
CA GLU A 1 4.35 -14.32 27.98
C GLU A 1 2.97 -14.07 28.59
N ILE A 2 1.92 -14.82 28.18
CA ILE A 2 0.53 -14.60 28.67
C ILE A 2 0.46 -14.77 30.20
N GLU A 3 1.32 -15.58 30.76
CA GLU A 3 1.42 -15.83 32.20
C GLU A 3 1.97 -14.64 32.98
N ASP A 4 2.70 -13.75 32.30
CA ASP A 4 3.29 -12.55 32.89
C ASP A 4 2.39 -11.30 32.68
N ASP A 5 1.29 -11.44 31.93
CA ASP A 5 0.38 -10.34 31.64
C ASP A 5 -0.46 -9.96 32.86
N ILE A 6 -0.61 -8.67 33.08
CA ILE A 6 -1.51 -8.13 34.10
C ILE A 6 -2.92 -8.10 33.50
N TRP A 7 -3.78 -8.98 34.00
CA TRP A 7 -5.16 -9.07 33.58
C TRP A 7 -6.06 -8.17 34.40
N GLU A 8 -6.98 -7.51 33.74
CA GLU A 8 -8.00 -6.69 34.34
C GLU A 8 -9.38 -7.34 34.12
N LEU A 9 -10.29 -7.13 35.07
CA LEU A 9 -11.67 -7.61 34.98
C LEU A 9 -12.63 -6.45 35.21
N TYR A 10 -13.63 -6.37 34.36
CA TYR A 10 -14.62 -5.28 34.42
C TYR A 10 -16.02 -5.87 34.50
N GLY A 11 -16.89 -5.21 35.26
CA GLY A 11 -18.29 -5.60 35.38
C GLY A 11 -19.10 -5.34 34.11
N PRO A 12 -20.23 -6.06 33.92
CA PRO A 12 -21.06 -5.91 32.73
C PRO A 12 -21.68 -4.51 32.57
N ASP A 13 -21.78 -3.74 33.65
CA ASP A 13 -22.32 -2.37 33.64
C ASP A 13 -21.24 -1.29 33.50
N ASP A 14 -19.95 -1.70 33.54
CA ASP A 14 -18.81 -0.81 33.38
C ASP A 14 -18.28 -0.84 31.92
N TRP A 15 -19.09 -0.36 31.00
CA TRP A 15 -18.76 -0.32 29.57
C TRP A 15 -17.56 0.58 29.23
N THR A 16 -17.18 1.49 30.13
CA THR A 16 -16.00 2.36 29.99
C THR A 16 -14.72 1.71 30.47
N GLN A 17 -14.82 0.54 31.14
CA GLN A 17 -13.68 -0.18 31.73
C GLN A 17 -12.89 0.72 32.73
N ALA A 18 -13.61 1.50 33.54
CA ALA A 18 -13.02 2.45 34.47
C ALA A 18 -12.68 1.83 35.85
N HIS A 19 -13.33 0.71 36.21
CA HIS A 19 -13.22 0.10 37.54
C HIS A 19 -12.79 -1.36 37.42
N ASN A 20 -11.47 -1.59 37.53
CA ASN A 20 -10.94 -2.94 37.56
C ASN A 20 -11.36 -3.66 38.87
N ILE A 21 -12.09 -4.78 38.75
CA ILE A 21 -12.57 -5.60 39.85
C ILE A 21 -11.86 -6.96 39.95
N ALA A 22 -10.70 -7.13 39.31
CA ALA A 22 -9.95 -8.40 39.26
C ALA A 22 -9.61 -8.92 40.65
N ASP A 23 -9.08 -8.07 41.54
CA ASP A 23 -8.69 -8.44 42.90
C ASP A 23 -9.88 -8.89 43.78
N GLN A 24 -11.08 -8.37 43.45
CA GLN A 24 -12.31 -8.68 44.18
C GLN A 24 -12.98 -9.97 43.67
N ASN A 25 -12.59 -10.44 42.47
CA ASN A 25 -13.21 -11.56 41.79
C ASN A 25 -12.17 -12.52 41.16
N PRO A 26 -11.23 -13.06 41.94
CA PRO A 26 -10.12 -13.87 41.41
C PRO A 26 -10.59 -15.15 40.71
N ASP A 27 -11.64 -15.79 41.20
CA ASP A 27 -12.19 -17.01 40.60
C ASP A 27 -12.81 -16.73 39.22
N MET A 28 -13.49 -15.60 39.06
CA MET A 28 -14.04 -15.19 37.76
C MET A 28 -12.93 -14.85 36.79
N LEU A 29 -11.93 -14.09 37.23
CA LEU A 29 -10.75 -13.77 36.43
C LEU A 29 -10.09 -15.07 35.92
N ARG A 30 -9.81 -16.01 36.81
CA ARG A 30 -9.20 -17.28 36.42
C ARG A 30 -10.04 -18.05 35.40
N LYS A 31 -11.34 -18.13 35.63
CA LYS A 31 -12.27 -18.78 34.69
C LYS A 31 -12.22 -18.18 33.31
N LEU A 32 -12.11 -16.82 33.19
CA LEU A 32 -12.04 -16.16 31.93
C LEU A 32 -10.67 -16.31 31.26
N GLN A 33 -9.57 -16.33 32.01
CA GLN A 33 -8.24 -16.66 31.51
C GLN A 33 -8.20 -18.08 30.91
N ASP A 34 -8.73 -19.07 31.62
CA ASP A 34 -8.82 -20.46 31.13
C ASP A 34 -9.67 -20.52 29.84
N ARG A 35 -10.78 -19.78 29.80
CA ARG A 35 -11.63 -19.70 28.62
C ARG A 35 -10.91 -19.06 27.43
N PHE A 36 -10.16 -17.98 27.66
CA PHE A 36 -9.34 -17.36 26.63
C PHE A 36 -8.35 -18.35 26.03
N LEU A 37 -7.62 -19.10 26.86
CA LEU A 37 -6.63 -20.09 26.40
C LEU A 37 -7.27 -21.19 25.54
N ILE A 38 -8.45 -21.69 25.96
CA ILE A 38 -9.20 -22.69 25.20
C ILE A 38 -9.59 -22.16 23.83
N GLU A 39 -10.18 -20.97 23.76
CA GLU A 39 -10.60 -20.38 22.49
C GLU A 39 -9.40 -19.98 21.63
N ALA A 40 -8.34 -19.47 22.23
CA ALA A 40 -7.12 -19.08 21.52
C ALA A 40 -6.42 -20.30 20.87
N ALA A 41 -6.40 -21.43 21.55
CA ALA A 41 -5.88 -22.68 20.99
C ALA A 41 -6.78 -23.19 19.84
N LYS A 42 -8.10 -23.16 20.03
CA LYS A 42 -9.09 -23.59 19.03
C LYS A 42 -9.00 -22.81 17.72
N TYR A 43 -8.77 -21.50 17.80
CA TYR A 43 -8.74 -20.60 16.66
C TYR A 43 -7.33 -20.22 16.19
N ASN A 44 -6.28 -20.92 16.67
CA ASN A 44 -4.88 -20.68 16.30
C ASN A 44 -4.43 -19.23 16.55
N VAL A 45 -4.83 -18.63 17.64
CA VAL A 45 -4.48 -17.25 18.03
C VAL A 45 -3.08 -17.18 18.65
N LEU A 46 -2.61 -18.31 19.23
CA LEU A 46 -1.32 -18.39 19.90
C LEU A 46 -0.18 -18.81 18.94
N PRO A 47 1.05 -18.32 19.14
CA PRO A 47 1.46 -17.34 20.15
C PRO A 47 0.95 -15.93 19.84
N LEU A 48 0.65 -15.15 20.87
CA LEU A 48 0.31 -13.73 20.68
C LEU A 48 1.51 -12.97 20.16
N ASP A 49 1.28 -12.10 19.19
CA ASP A 49 2.33 -11.26 18.59
C ASP A 49 2.07 -9.77 18.91
N PRO A 50 2.71 -9.21 19.94
CA PRO A 50 2.53 -7.82 20.34
C PRO A 50 3.26 -6.83 19.41
N ARG A 51 4.05 -7.34 18.45
CA ARG A 51 4.77 -6.49 17.51
C ARG A 51 3.76 -5.73 16.64
N GLN A 52 4.01 -4.46 16.42
CA GLN A 52 3.14 -3.59 15.64
C GLN A 52 3.70 -3.36 14.23
N ARG A 53 4.83 -2.67 14.13
CA ARG A 53 5.43 -2.29 12.84
C ARG A 53 6.10 -3.48 12.14
N GLU A 54 6.69 -4.35 12.89
CA GLU A 54 7.38 -5.55 12.40
C GLU A 54 6.43 -6.50 11.66
N ARG A 55 5.14 -6.48 11.99
CA ARG A 55 4.15 -7.31 11.30
C ARG A 55 3.93 -6.92 9.84
N PHE A 56 4.32 -5.73 9.43
CA PHE A 56 4.29 -5.30 8.03
C PHE A 56 5.48 -5.85 7.21
N ASP A 57 6.59 -6.22 7.85
CA ASP A 57 7.69 -6.92 7.18
C ASP A 57 7.50 -8.45 7.31
N ALA A 58 7.25 -9.11 6.19
CA ALA A 58 6.98 -10.55 6.15
C ALA A 58 8.14 -11.38 6.75
N ARG A 59 9.38 -10.96 6.55
CA ARG A 59 10.57 -11.67 7.04
C ARG A 59 10.68 -11.59 8.55
N VAL A 60 10.46 -10.40 9.12
CA VAL A 60 10.50 -10.17 10.57
C VAL A 60 9.32 -10.86 11.26
N ALA A 61 8.16 -10.84 10.64
CA ALA A 61 6.95 -11.49 11.15
C ALA A 61 6.97 -13.02 11.01
N GLY A 62 7.92 -13.58 10.25
CA GLY A 62 7.99 -15.02 9.98
C GLY A 62 6.92 -15.53 9.01
N ARG A 63 6.32 -14.63 8.21
CA ARG A 63 5.34 -15.00 7.17
C ARG A 63 6.03 -15.30 5.84
N PRO A 64 5.43 -16.11 4.94
CA PRO A 64 5.94 -16.25 3.59
C PRO A 64 6.04 -14.90 2.89
N ASP A 65 7.19 -14.64 2.26
CA ASP A 65 7.35 -13.49 1.35
C ASP A 65 6.73 -13.84 0.00
N LEU A 66 5.59 -13.25 -0.30
CA LEU A 66 4.84 -13.51 -1.53
C LEU A 66 5.57 -12.99 -2.78
N LEU A 67 6.45 -12.00 -2.62
CA LEU A 67 7.29 -11.49 -3.71
C LEU A 67 8.54 -12.36 -3.94
N ASN A 68 8.99 -13.06 -2.90
CA ASN A 68 10.17 -13.94 -2.95
C ASN A 68 11.40 -13.25 -3.60
N GLY A 69 11.66 -12.00 -3.21
CA GLY A 69 12.76 -11.20 -3.73
C GLY A 69 12.56 -10.65 -5.15
N ARG A 70 11.37 -10.77 -5.73
CA ARG A 70 11.09 -10.19 -7.05
C ARG A 70 11.13 -8.66 -6.96
N THR A 71 11.84 -8.07 -7.91
CA THR A 71 11.94 -6.61 -8.08
C THR A 71 11.10 -6.10 -9.26
N SER A 72 10.47 -7.01 -10.01
CA SER A 72 9.61 -6.70 -11.16
C SER A 72 8.42 -7.64 -11.24
N MET A 73 7.33 -7.15 -11.81
CA MET A 73 6.10 -7.90 -12.02
C MET A 73 5.42 -7.45 -13.31
N THR A 74 4.84 -8.38 -14.03
CA THR A 74 3.99 -8.09 -15.20
C THR A 74 2.53 -8.16 -14.80
N PHE A 75 1.79 -7.09 -15.09
CA PHE A 75 0.35 -7.01 -14.86
C PHE A 75 -0.38 -7.15 -16.19
N LEU A 76 -1.48 -7.88 -16.18
CA LEU A 76 -2.34 -8.08 -17.32
C LEU A 76 -3.66 -7.31 -17.12
N PRO A 77 -4.38 -6.96 -18.20
CA PRO A 77 -5.70 -6.36 -18.09
C PRO A 77 -6.62 -7.19 -17.20
N GLY A 78 -7.36 -6.52 -16.30
CA GLY A 78 -8.28 -7.17 -15.37
C GLY A 78 -7.66 -7.64 -14.04
N MET A 79 -6.35 -7.54 -13.85
CA MET A 79 -5.72 -7.75 -12.53
C MET A 79 -6.04 -6.54 -11.62
N THR A 80 -6.96 -6.74 -10.70
CA THR A 80 -7.44 -5.71 -9.76
C THR A 80 -7.43 -6.23 -8.33
N ARG A 81 -7.48 -5.32 -7.35
CA ARG A 81 -7.57 -5.65 -5.91
C ARG A 81 -6.40 -6.52 -5.43
N MET A 82 -5.20 -6.25 -5.94
CA MET A 82 -4.00 -6.90 -5.46
C MET A 82 -3.52 -6.18 -4.19
N ASN A 83 -3.42 -6.94 -3.11
CA ASN A 83 -2.92 -6.39 -1.85
C ASN A 83 -1.51 -5.81 -2.03
N GLU A 84 -1.22 -4.69 -1.38
CA GLU A 84 0.06 -3.98 -1.49
C GLU A 84 1.28 -4.86 -1.19
N ASN A 85 1.13 -5.87 -0.32
CA ASN A 85 2.19 -6.83 0.00
C ASN A 85 2.44 -7.88 -1.10
N THR A 86 1.60 -7.93 -2.12
CA THR A 86 1.71 -8.90 -3.24
C THR A 86 2.31 -8.29 -4.51
N VAL A 87 2.65 -7.00 -4.47
CA VAL A 87 3.21 -6.25 -5.60
C VAL A 87 4.54 -5.60 -5.22
N PRO A 88 5.44 -5.31 -6.18
CA PRO A 88 6.71 -4.66 -5.88
C PRO A 88 6.50 -3.33 -5.15
N ASN A 89 7.28 -3.11 -4.09
CA ASN A 89 7.25 -1.86 -3.37
C ASN A 89 7.93 -0.74 -4.17
N VAL A 90 7.17 0.28 -4.52
CA VAL A 90 7.64 1.46 -5.27
C VAL A 90 7.78 2.71 -4.39
N LYS A 91 7.62 2.57 -3.06
CA LYS A 91 7.78 3.69 -2.13
C LYS A 91 9.25 3.92 -1.78
N ASN A 92 9.62 5.20 -1.71
CA ASN A 92 10.98 5.66 -1.31
C ASN A 92 12.11 5.09 -2.17
N THR A 93 11.83 4.81 -3.44
CA THR A 93 12.81 4.22 -4.37
C THR A 93 12.53 4.62 -5.80
N ASN A 94 13.53 4.48 -6.65
CA ASN A 94 13.35 4.59 -8.10
C ASN A 94 12.52 3.42 -8.59
N PHE A 95 11.66 3.68 -9.57
CA PHE A 95 10.93 2.61 -10.26
C PHE A 95 10.59 3.01 -11.69
N THR A 96 10.31 2.02 -12.51
CA THR A 96 9.85 2.20 -13.89
C THR A 96 8.58 1.40 -14.14
N VAL A 97 7.73 1.93 -15.01
CA VAL A 97 6.58 1.21 -15.56
C VAL A 97 6.68 1.22 -17.08
N THR A 98 6.68 0.04 -17.68
CA THR A 98 6.57 -0.11 -19.13
C THR A 98 5.18 -0.61 -19.49
N ALA A 99 4.59 -0.06 -20.55
CA ALA A 99 3.29 -0.49 -21.04
C ALA A 99 3.28 -0.51 -22.58
N LYS A 100 2.64 -1.54 -23.15
CA LYS A 100 2.33 -1.59 -24.58
C LYS A 100 0.85 -1.29 -24.73
N VAL A 101 0.53 -0.25 -25.48
CA VAL A 101 -0.85 0.20 -25.67
C VAL A 101 -1.17 0.32 -27.17
N GLU A 102 -2.42 0.03 -27.53
CA GLU A 102 -2.98 0.28 -28.83
C GLU A 102 -4.04 1.37 -28.72
N LEU A 103 -3.80 2.52 -29.35
CA LEU A 103 -4.69 3.66 -29.28
C LEU A 103 -5.58 3.74 -30.52
N GLY A 104 -6.88 3.96 -30.28
CA GLY A 104 -7.89 4.17 -31.34
C GLY A 104 -7.82 5.55 -31.98
N ALA A 105 -8.84 5.89 -32.75
CA ALA A 105 -8.95 7.20 -33.40
C ALA A 105 -9.37 8.32 -32.42
N GLU A 106 -10.14 7.97 -31.39
CA GLU A 106 -10.58 8.90 -30.36
C GLU A 106 -9.52 9.09 -29.29
N PRO A 107 -9.42 10.27 -28.66
CA PRO A 107 -8.47 10.51 -27.56
C PRO A 107 -8.67 9.50 -26.42
N ALA A 108 -7.59 8.83 -26.04
CA ALA A 108 -7.63 7.79 -25.02
C ALA A 108 -7.82 8.38 -23.62
N ASN A 109 -8.67 7.75 -22.84
CA ASN A 109 -8.92 8.07 -21.43
C ASN A 109 -8.94 6.78 -20.62
N GLY A 110 -8.19 6.73 -19.50
CA GLY A 110 -8.19 5.58 -18.60
C GLY A 110 -6.86 5.35 -17.89
N ALA A 111 -6.92 4.55 -16.84
CA ALA A 111 -5.73 4.13 -16.11
C ALA A 111 -4.98 3.02 -16.87
N ILE A 112 -3.67 3.16 -16.97
CA ILE A 112 -2.76 2.11 -17.44
C ILE A 112 -2.46 1.19 -16.25
N ILE A 113 -2.04 1.79 -15.13
CA ILE A 113 -1.85 1.12 -13.85
C ILE A 113 -2.05 2.13 -12.72
N ALA A 114 -2.59 1.65 -11.61
CA ALA A 114 -2.74 2.46 -10.40
C ALA A 114 -2.52 1.58 -9.16
N GLN A 115 -2.11 2.19 -8.07
CA GLN A 115 -1.96 1.55 -6.78
C GLN A 115 -2.44 2.50 -5.67
N GLY A 116 -3.17 1.95 -4.68
CA GLY A 116 -3.76 2.71 -3.60
C GLY A 116 -5.09 3.34 -3.97
N GLY A 117 -5.50 4.37 -3.23
CA GLY A 117 -6.84 4.93 -3.36
C GLY A 117 -6.98 6.35 -2.84
N LYS A 118 -8.12 6.63 -2.21
CA LYS A 118 -8.48 7.97 -1.74
C LYS A 118 -7.50 8.55 -0.71
N PHE A 119 -6.92 7.70 0.12
CA PHE A 119 -6.05 8.12 1.24
C PHE A 119 -4.56 8.02 0.94
N GLY A 120 -4.19 7.66 -0.27
CA GLY A 120 -2.80 7.61 -0.72
C GLY A 120 -2.66 6.73 -1.93
N GLY A 121 -1.68 7.02 -2.79
CA GLY A 121 -1.42 6.19 -3.93
C GLY A 121 -0.97 6.96 -5.16
N TRP A 122 -0.86 6.26 -6.25
CA TRP A 122 -0.43 6.82 -7.53
C TRP A 122 -1.15 6.17 -8.70
N SER A 123 -1.16 6.87 -9.83
CA SER A 123 -1.73 6.38 -11.08
C SER A 123 -0.91 6.85 -12.27
N PHE A 124 -0.62 5.93 -13.18
CA PHE A 124 -0.15 6.21 -14.52
C PHE A 124 -1.34 6.01 -15.47
N TYR A 125 -1.73 7.06 -16.16
CA TYR A 125 -2.99 7.10 -16.91
C TYR A 125 -2.92 7.99 -18.14
N MET A 126 -3.95 7.93 -18.96
CA MET A 126 -4.18 8.84 -20.07
C MET A 126 -5.42 9.70 -19.81
N LYS A 127 -5.33 10.97 -20.14
CA LYS A 127 -6.45 11.91 -20.14
C LYS A 127 -6.42 12.72 -21.43
N ASP A 128 -7.48 12.59 -22.24
CA ASP A 128 -7.62 13.22 -23.53
C ASP A 128 -6.41 12.97 -24.47
N GLY A 129 -5.92 11.73 -24.45
CA GLY A 129 -4.75 11.29 -25.21
C GLY A 129 -3.39 11.66 -24.61
N VAL A 130 -3.35 12.46 -23.55
CA VAL A 130 -2.10 12.89 -22.89
C VAL A 130 -1.76 11.95 -21.76
N LEU A 131 -0.52 11.46 -21.73
CA LEU A 131 0.00 10.69 -20.61
C LEU A 131 0.13 11.54 -19.35
N ALA A 132 -0.21 10.95 -18.22
CA ALA A 132 -0.10 11.62 -16.93
C ALA A 132 0.27 10.64 -15.82
N TYR A 133 0.96 11.17 -14.82
CA TYR A 133 1.20 10.56 -13.52
C TYR A 133 0.54 11.40 -12.45
N ALA A 134 -0.24 10.80 -11.60
CA ALA A 134 -0.77 11.46 -10.41
C ALA A 134 -0.28 10.75 -9.15
N HIS A 135 0.11 11.51 -8.15
CA HIS A 135 0.43 11.01 -6.82
C HIS A 135 -0.47 11.69 -5.80
N ASN A 136 -1.30 10.89 -5.16
CA ASN A 136 -2.18 11.34 -4.08
C ASN A 136 -1.42 11.23 -2.75
N TRP A 137 -1.06 12.36 -2.17
CA TRP A 137 -0.40 12.42 -0.88
C TRP A 137 -1.43 12.48 0.23
N VAL A 138 -1.71 11.31 0.80
CA VAL A 138 -2.59 11.03 1.96
C VAL A 138 -3.97 11.70 1.93
N GLY A 139 -4.51 11.90 0.73
CA GLY A 139 -5.82 12.54 0.53
C GLY A 139 -5.84 14.06 0.76
N LEU A 140 -4.70 14.68 1.06
CA LEU A 140 -4.57 16.11 1.31
C LEU A 140 -4.14 16.88 0.07
N GLU A 141 -3.27 16.30 -0.75
CA GLU A 141 -2.73 16.95 -1.93
C GLU A 141 -2.53 15.93 -3.06
N THR A 142 -2.73 16.37 -4.29
CA THR A 142 -2.47 15.54 -5.47
C THR A 142 -1.51 16.25 -6.40
N PHE A 143 -0.35 15.64 -6.61
CA PHE A 143 0.64 16.09 -7.57
C PHE A 143 0.35 15.44 -8.93
N ILE A 144 0.39 16.22 -10.00
CA ILE A 144 0.15 15.72 -11.35
C ILE A 144 1.26 16.19 -12.28
N VAL A 145 1.91 15.23 -12.94
CA VAL A 145 2.84 15.49 -14.05
C VAL A 145 2.17 15.01 -15.33
N ARG A 146 2.31 15.78 -16.43
CA ARG A 146 1.74 15.44 -17.74
C ARG A 146 2.81 15.46 -18.81
N ALA A 147 2.61 14.64 -19.83
CA ALA A 147 3.37 14.76 -21.08
C ALA A 147 3.01 16.06 -21.80
N ASP A 148 3.91 16.50 -22.69
CA ASP A 148 3.80 17.80 -23.37
C ASP A 148 2.70 17.80 -24.44
N GLU A 149 2.48 16.64 -25.08
CA GLU A 149 1.54 16.50 -26.19
C GLU A 149 0.75 15.17 -26.11
N PRO A 150 -0.45 15.11 -26.69
CA PRO A 150 -1.22 13.88 -26.77
C PRO A 150 -0.58 12.89 -27.75
N LEU A 151 -0.75 11.60 -27.47
CA LEU A 151 -0.38 10.53 -28.39
C LEU A 151 -1.46 10.30 -29.43
N GLY A 152 -1.04 10.10 -30.67
CA GLY A 152 -1.93 9.76 -31.78
C GLY A 152 -2.34 8.27 -31.77
N LYS A 153 -3.22 7.93 -32.74
CA LYS A 153 -3.62 6.54 -33.02
C LYS A 153 -2.43 5.66 -33.34
N GLY A 154 -2.47 4.42 -32.86
CA GLY A 154 -1.52 3.35 -33.17
C GLY A 154 -0.95 2.68 -31.95
N SER A 155 0.04 1.82 -32.18
CA SER A 155 0.77 1.10 -31.15
C SER A 155 1.85 1.97 -30.52
N HIS A 156 1.93 2.00 -29.20
CA HIS A 156 2.95 2.73 -28.47
C HIS A 156 3.60 1.87 -27.39
N ASP A 157 4.92 1.91 -27.35
CA ASP A 157 5.71 1.42 -26.22
C ASP A 157 5.95 2.60 -25.27
N LEU A 158 5.31 2.55 -24.11
CA LEU A 158 5.33 3.61 -23.10
C LEU A 158 6.27 3.26 -21.97
N LEU A 159 6.99 4.25 -21.45
CA LEU A 159 7.80 4.16 -20.24
C LEU A 159 7.49 5.34 -19.34
N LEU A 160 7.16 5.08 -18.10
CA LEU A 160 7.23 6.01 -16.98
C LEU A 160 8.48 5.67 -16.20
N ASP A 161 9.37 6.63 -16.01
CA ASP A 161 10.52 6.55 -15.12
C ASP A 161 10.32 7.51 -13.95
N PHE A 162 10.40 6.98 -12.74
CA PHE A 162 10.32 7.74 -11.51
C PHE A 162 11.67 7.71 -10.79
N ALA A 163 12.38 8.84 -10.84
CA ALA A 163 13.65 9.02 -10.14
C ALA A 163 13.39 9.66 -8.78
N TYR A 164 13.52 8.88 -7.71
CA TYR A 164 13.31 9.32 -6.33
C TYR A 164 14.45 10.21 -5.86
N ASP A 165 14.15 11.32 -5.16
CA ASP A 165 15.16 12.31 -4.72
C ASP A 165 16.13 11.78 -3.66
N GLY A 166 15.76 10.67 -2.98
CA GLY A 166 16.58 10.14 -1.88
C GLY A 166 16.50 10.98 -0.60
N GLY A 167 17.42 10.76 0.32
CA GLY A 167 17.52 11.55 1.54
C GLY A 167 16.47 11.24 2.61
N GLY A 168 15.87 10.06 2.61
CA GLY A 168 14.90 9.59 3.60
C GLY A 168 13.55 9.24 2.99
N ALA A 169 12.59 8.87 3.82
CA ALA A 169 11.27 8.46 3.40
C ALA A 169 10.35 9.65 3.05
N GLY A 170 9.44 9.47 2.09
CA GLY A 170 8.42 10.46 1.72
C GLY A 170 8.92 11.67 0.93
N LYS A 171 10.15 11.61 0.40
CA LYS A 171 10.69 12.67 -0.46
C LYS A 171 10.02 12.64 -1.84
N GLY A 172 10.26 13.69 -2.61
CA GLY A 172 9.77 13.83 -3.95
C GLY A 172 10.50 12.97 -4.98
N GLY A 173 10.28 13.29 -6.23
CA GLY A 173 10.95 12.62 -7.34
C GLY A 173 10.59 13.23 -8.68
N THR A 174 11.41 12.93 -9.67
CA THR A 174 11.20 13.36 -11.05
C THR A 174 10.55 12.24 -11.84
N VAL A 175 9.44 12.57 -12.49
CA VAL A 175 8.74 11.70 -13.44
C VAL A 175 9.19 12.06 -14.85
N THR A 176 9.55 11.07 -15.64
CA THR A 176 9.82 11.22 -17.07
C THR A 176 8.97 10.25 -17.87
N PHE A 177 8.30 10.74 -18.90
CA PHE A 177 7.55 9.92 -19.85
C PHE A 177 8.31 9.73 -21.14
N THR A 178 8.32 8.48 -21.62
CA THR A 178 8.88 8.13 -22.93
C THR A 178 7.83 7.36 -23.73
N ALA A 179 7.67 7.70 -25.00
CA ALA A 179 6.88 6.94 -25.95
C ALA A 179 7.75 6.55 -27.16
N ASN A 180 7.77 5.28 -27.51
CA ASN A 180 8.56 4.73 -28.63
C ASN A 180 10.03 5.16 -28.58
N GLY A 181 10.62 5.19 -27.38
CA GLY A 181 12.02 5.58 -27.16
C GLY A 181 12.31 7.08 -27.15
N LYS A 182 11.30 7.95 -27.36
CA LYS A 182 11.46 9.40 -27.31
C LYS A 182 10.84 9.96 -26.03
N ALA A 183 11.57 10.81 -25.30
CA ALA A 183 11.02 11.56 -24.17
C ALA A 183 9.93 12.52 -24.65
N ILE A 184 8.79 12.53 -23.96
CA ILE A 184 7.60 13.30 -24.31
C ILE A 184 7.07 14.17 -23.17
N GLY A 185 7.79 14.22 -22.05
CA GLY A 185 7.46 15.08 -20.92
C GLY A 185 8.20 14.68 -19.67
N THR A 186 8.41 15.66 -18.80
CA THR A 186 9.03 15.46 -17.49
C THR A 186 8.46 16.44 -16.49
N GLY A 187 8.50 16.11 -15.21
CA GLY A 187 8.13 17.01 -14.13
C GLY A 187 8.51 16.44 -12.78
N HIS A 188 8.52 17.29 -11.77
CA HIS A 188 8.90 16.95 -10.42
C HIS A 188 7.68 17.01 -9.49
N ILE A 189 7.61 16.07 -8.53
CA ILE A 189 6.69 16.11 -7.41
C ILE A 189 7.48 16.26 -6.11
N GLU A 190 6.97 17.04 -5.16
CA GLU A 190 7.76 17.45 -3.99
C GLU A 190 7.81 16.40 -2.88
N LYS A 191 6.81 15.52 -2.81
CA LYS A 191 6.69 14.52 -1.73
C LYS A 191 5.85 13.32 -2.17
N THR A 192 6.10 12.18 -1.54
CA THR A 192 5.41 10.92 -1.78
C THR A 192 4.89 10.31 -0.48
N VAL A 193 4.01 9.32 -0.59
CA VAL A 193 3.55 8.54 0.57
C VAL A 193 4.66 7.59 1.03
N PRO A 194 5.12 7.66 2.29
CA PRO A 194 6.32 6.93 2.70
C PRO A 194 6.09 5.47 3.13
N ALA A 195 4.88 5.10 3.58
CA ALA A 195 4.66 3.84 4.28
C ALA A 195 3.64 2.92 3.59
N ILE A 196 2.38 3.27 3.60
CA ILE A 196 1.29 2.46 3.05
C ILE A 196 0.41 3.37 2.21
N PHE A 197 0.02 2.92 1.02
CA PHE A 197 -0.88 3.68 0.15
C PHE A 197 -2.33 3.57 0.60
N SER A 198 -2.78 2.34 0.88
CA SER A 198 -4.16 2.07 1.30
C SER A 198 -4.22 0.84 2.20
N PHE A 199 -5.20 0.82 3.10
CA PHE A 199 -5.59 -0.38 3.85
C PHE A 199 -6.79 -1.10 3.22
N ASP A 200 -7.36 -0.55 2.17
CA ASP A 200 -8.61 -0.99 1.53
C ASP A 200 -8.37 -1.73 0.18
N ASP A 201 -7.18 -2.24 -0.04
CA ASP A 201 -6.80 -2.93 -1.27
C ASP A 201 -7.49 -4.29 -1.46
#